data_305575e9c953832f92b7d4bba5cbdc42
#
_entry.id   305575e9c953832f92b7d4bba5cbdc42
#
_cell.length_a   1.000
_cell.length_b   1.000
_cell.length_c   1.000
_cell.angle_alpha   90.00
_cell.angle_beta   90.00
_cell.angle_gamma   90.00
#
_symmetry.space_group_name_H-M   'P 1'
#
loop_
_entity.id
_entity.type
_entity.pdbx_description
1 polymer ?
#
loop_
_entity_poly.entity_id
_entity_poly.type
_entity_poly.pdbx_seq_one_letter_code
_entity_poly.pdbx_strand_id
1 'polypeptide(L)'
;MYDGFYNLNRKPFQLNADTDFFFNSAVHKRALAYMRYGLTQGEGFVVVTGKPGTGKTMLVKELVNSLNNDNITIGIIVSSQVGADDLLKIISATFGLSYEGEDKSTLLTRIERYFINQSMEGKRVLMIVDEAQNLPKDALEELRMLSNFEMAGKSLFQTFLIGQQQLGEKLFLPEMEQLRQRIVATYQLKPLNEEETKNYILFRLEKAGWNQSPQFEDDVFNEICNYSQGIPRRINTLCDRVLLFGYLDELKIITLSAVQKVITDIEEESSLVTDEFHDVLPATPILIDADSSFEERIVSLEKLVGNLQQTLNKERALLRKAILLQLDMDDVYNENS
;
A
#
# COMPACT_ATOMS: atom_id res chain seq x y z
N MET A 1 -24.79 -5.38 11.76
CA MET A 1 -25.79 -5.66 10.73
C MET A 1 -25.66 -7.10 10.25
N TYR A 2 -24.95 -7.40 9.14
CA TYR A 2 -24.85 -8.78 8.63
C TYR A 2 -24.09 -9.74 9.56
N ASP A 3 -23.17 -9.25 10.35
CA ASP A 3 -22.44 -9.99 11.38
C ASP A 3 -23.38 -10.63 12.40
N GLY A 4 -24.37 -9.88 12.90
CA GLY A 4 -25.40 -10.43 13.79
C GLY A 4 -26.34 -11.43 13.08
N PHE A 5 -26.69 -11.17 11.82
CA PHE A 5 -27.56 -12.07 11.05
C PHE A 5 -26.93 -13.44 10.76
N TYR A 6 -25.63 -13.45 10.42
CA TYR A 6 -24.86 -14.66 10.18
C TYR A 6 -24.17 -15.24 11.43
N ASN A 7 -24.44 -14.67 12.63
CA ASN A 7 -23.84 -15.07 13.88
C ASN A 7 -22.29 -15.04 13.86
N LEU A 8 -21.72 -14.02 13.22
CA LEU A 8 -20.29 -13.78 13.20
C LEU A 8 -19.89 -12.95 14.44
N ASN A 9 -18.74 -13.28 15.05
CA ASN A 9 -18.20 -12.55 16.20
C ASN A 9 -17.64 -11.18 15.83
N ARG A 10 -17.21 -11.03 14.58
CA ARG A 10 -16.64 -9.79 14.00
C ARG A 10 -16.74 -9.81 12.48
N LYS A 11 -16.59 -8.63 11.85
CA LYS A 11 -16.62 -8.55 10.38
C LYS A 11 -15.40 -9.27 9.78
N PRO A 12 -15.60 -10.28 8.89
CA PRO A 12 -14.49 -11.06 8.34
C PRO A 12 -13.64 -10.30 7.32
N PHE A 13 -14.23 -9.37 6.57
CA PHE A 13 -13.60 -8.74 5.41
C PHE A 13 -13.27 -7.26 5.63
N GLN A 14 -12.84 -6.89 6.83
CA GLN A 14 -12.36 -5.54 7.12
C GLN A 14 -11.12 -5.20 6.31
N LEU A 15 -11.01 -3.92 5.91
CA LEU A 15 -9.86 -3.40 5.18
C LEU A 15 -8.67 -3.05 6.09
N ASN A 16 -8.88 -2.98 7.39
CA ASN A 16 -7.83 -2.71 8.37
C ASN A 16 -6.82 -3.86 8.40
N ALA A 17 -5.55 -3.49 8.58
CA ALA A 17 -4.44 -4.42 8.67
C ALA A 17 -4.39 -5.05 10.08
N ASP A 18 -5.27 -6.04 10.33
CA ASP A 18 -5.35 -6.84 11.53
C ASP A 18 -4.56 -8.15 11.36
N THR A 19 -3.53 -8.34 12.18
CA THR A 19 -2.64 -9.51 12.11
C THR A 19 -3.33 -10.83 12.44
N ASP A 20 -4.43 -10.83 13.20
CA ASP A 20 -5.23 -12.04 13.45
C ASP A 20 -5.82 -12.63 12.17
N PHE A 21 -6.05 -11.78 11.16
CA PHE A 21 -6.55 -12.17 9.85
C PHE A 21 -5.44 -12.35 8.81
N PHE A 22 -4.18 -12.45 9.23
CA PHE A 22 -3.09 -12.70 8.29
C PHE A 22 -3.16 -14.13 7.75
N PHE A 23 -3.51 -14.25 6.48
CA PHE A 23 -3.50 -15.52 5.77
C PHE A 23 -2.12 -15.79 5.20
N ASN A 24 -1.40 -16.72 5.79
CA ASN A 24 -0.05 -17.09 5.39
C ASN A 24 -0.07 -18.02 4.16
N SER A 25 -0.44 -17.49 2.98
CA SER A 25 -0.44 -18.22 1.71
C SER A 25 0.96 -18.69 1.31
N ALA A 26 1.07 -19.56 0.31
CA ALA A 26 2.35 -20.01 -0.21
C ALA A 26 3.22 -18.84 -0.71
N VAL A 27 2.58 -17.82 -1.32
CA VAL A 27 3.25 -16.62 -1.79
C VAL A 27 3.81 -15.79 -0.63
N HIS A 28 3.02 -15.60 0.45
CA HIS A 28 3.47 -14.88 1.65
C HIS A 28 4.56 -15.63 2.40
N LYS A 29 4.46 -16.96 2.52
CA LYS A 29 5.52 -17.81 3.11
C LYS A 29 6.83 -17.64 2.38
N ARG A 30 6.82 -17.64 1.05
CA ARG A 30 8.02 -17.42 0.24
C ARG A 30 8.59 -16.02 0.44
N ALA A 31 7.74 -14.99 0.42
CA ALA A 31 8.16 -13.61 0.67
C ALA A 31 8.86 -13.48 2.03
N LEU A 32 8.26 -14.01 3.10
CA LEU A 32 8.87 -14.04 4.44
C LEU A 32 10.20 -14.79 4.46
N ALA A 33 10.30 -15.90 3.71
CA ALA A 33 11.56 -16.64 3.61
C ALA A 33 12.67 -15.81 2.95
N TYR A 34 12.36 -15.07 1.86
CA TYR A 34 13.31 -14.15 1.22
C TYR A 34 13.71 -12.99 2.14
N MET A 35 12.76 -12.42 2.87
CA MET A 35 13.03 -11.36 3.84
C MET A 35 13.93 -11.87 4.98
N ARG A 36 13.66 -13.04 5.53
CA ARG A 36 14.49 -13.69 6.56
C ARG A 36 15.88 -14.06 6.03
N TYR A 37 15.97 -14.57 4.79
CA TYR A 37 17.25 -14.79 4.15
C TYR A 37 18.06 -13.50 4.06
N GLY A 38 17.45 -12.41 3.59
CA GLY A 38 18.10 -11.10 3.59
C GLY A 38 18.59 -10.68 4.97
N LEU A 39 17.77 -10.89 6.02
CA LEU A 39 18.16 -10.60 7.40
C LEU A 39 19.39 -11.39 7.86
N THR A 40 19.56 -12.65 7.40
CA THR A 40 20.73 -13.46 7.77
C THR A 40 22.02 -12.91 7.16
N GLN A 41 21.96 -12.24 6.01
CA GLN A 41 23.10 -11.57 5.41
C GLN A 41 23.54 -10.36 6.23
N GLY A 42 22.59 -9.65 6.85
CA GLY A 42 22.86 -8.55 7.79
C GLY A 42 23.28 -7.24 7.13
N GLU A 43 23.24 -7.15 5.79
CA GLU A 43 23.70 -5.98 5.02
C GLU A 43 22.83 -5.72 3.80
N GLY A 44 23.00 -4.56 3.18
CA GLY A 44 22.39 -4.19 1.91
C GLY A 44 20.87 -4.03 1.95
N PHE A 45 20.25 -4.31 0.81
CA PHE A 45 18.83 -4.06 0.58
C PHE A 45 18.08 -5.36 0.30
N VAL A 46 16.89 -5.48 0.89
CA VAL A 46 15.89 -6.47 0.49
C VAL A 46 14.72 -5.72 -0.14
N VAL A 47 14.32 -6.13 -1.32
CA VAL A 47 13.27 -5.47 -2.09
C VAL A 47 12.07 -6.39 -2.22
N VAL A 48 10.90 -5.92 -1.78
CA VAL A 48 9.63 -6.64 -1.96
C VAL A 48 8.66 -5.75 -2.73
N THR A 49 8.27 -6.22 -3.90
CA THR A 49 7.31 -5.50 -4.74
C THR A 49 6.01 -6.27 -4.89
N GLY A 50 4.94 -5.60 -5.29
CA GLY A 50 3.66 -6.25 -5.58
C GLY A 50 2.55 -5.25 -5.89
N LYS A 51 1.48 -5.71 -6.53
CA LYS A 51 0.31 -4.88 -6.83
C LYS A 51 -0.26 -4.24 -5.55
N PRO A 52 -0.94 -3.08 -5.64
CA PRO A 52 -1.69 -2.52 -4.52
C PRO A 52 -2.68 -3.55 -3.96
N GLY A 53 -2.78 -3.64 -2.62
CA GLY A 53 -3.74 -4.55 -1.97
C GLY A 53 -3.32 -6.02 -1.88
N THR A 54 -2.12 -6.42 -2.32
CA THR A 54 -1.62 -7.80 -2.21
C THR A 54 -1.17 -8.22 -0.80
N GLY A 55 -1.20 -7.30 0.19
CA GLY A 55 -0.87 -7.63 1.58
C GLY A 55 0.58 -7.30 1.98
N LYS A 56 1.31 -6.46 1.23
CA LYS A 56 2.70 -6.07 1.56
C LYS A 56 2.86 -5.53 2.99
N THR A 57 2.02 -4.59 3.40
CA THR A 57 2.04 -4.03 4.76
C THR A 57 1.74 -5.08 5.83
N MET A 58 0.85 -6.04 5.54
CA MET A 58 0.59 -7.17 6.44
C MET A 58 1.81 -8.09 6.57
N LEU A 59 2.51 -8.32 5.46
CA LEU A 59 3.76 -9.09 5.44
C LEU A 59 4.84 -8.42 6.32
N VAL A 60 4.96 -7.09 6.26
CA VAL A 60 5.87 -6.31 7.13
C VAL A 60 5.50 -6.48 8.60
N LYS A 61 4.22 -6.33 8.96
CA LYS A 61 3.75 -6.52 10.34
C LYS A 61 4.05 -7.92 10.86
N GLU A 62 3.81 -8.95 10.05
CA GLU A 62 4.10 -10.34 10.41
C GLU A 62 5.60 -10.58 10.60
N LEU A 63 6.44 -10.02 9.71
CA LEU A 63 7.88 -10.08 9.89
C LEU A 63 8.30 -9.45 11.21
N VAL A 64 7.87 -8.21 11.47
CA VAL A 64 8.20 -7.47 12.70
C VAL A 64 7.78 -8.25 13.94
N ASN A 65 6.56 -8.79 13.95
CA ASN A 65 6.07 -9.63 15.06
C ASN A 65 6.96 -10.86 15.28
N SER A 66 7.46 -11.46 14.19
CA SER A 66 8.34 -12.64 14.29
C SER A 66 9.75 -12.31 14.80
N LEU A 67 10.16 -11.03 14.74
CA LEU A 67 11.49 -10.56 15.14
C LEU A 67 11.54 -9.97 16.57
N ASN A 68 10.43 -9.91 17.28
CA ASN A 68 10.36 -9.29 18.62
C ASN A 68 11.31 -9.91 19.66
N ASN A 69 11.82 -11.10 19.42
CA ASN A 69 12.79 -11.79 20.27
C ASN A 69 14.24 -11.73 19.76
N ASP A 70 14.45 -11.12 18.60
CA ASP A 70 15.77 -11.00 17.99
C ASP A 70 16.45 -9.71 18.43
N ASN A 71 17.79 -9.70 18.50
CA ASN A 71 18.57 -8.51 18.79
C ASN A 71 18.59 -7.56 17.57
N ILE A 72 17.41 -7.05 17.19
CA ILE A 72 17.22 -6.17 16.04
C ILE A 72 16.42 -4.95 16.47
N THR A 73 16.99 -3.76 16.26
CA THR A 73 16.27 -2.49 16.40
C THR A 73 15.62 -2.15 15.07
N ILE A 74 14.29 -2.06 15.06
CA ILE A 74 13.51 -1.89 13.83
C ILE A 74 12.97 -0.46 13.76
N GLY A 75 13.26 0.24 12.65
CA GLY A 75 12.60 1.48 12.28
C GLY A 75 11.66 1.22 11.09
N ILE A 76 10.47 1.80 11.12
CA ILE A 76 9.49 1.70 10.02
C ILE A 76 9.14 3.10 9.54
N ILE A 77 9.28 3.33 8.25
CA ILE A 77 8.87 4.56 7.57
C ILE A 77 7.82 4.21 6.53
N VAL A 78 6.70 4.93 6.54
CA VAL A 78 5.73 4.90 5.45
C VAL A 78 5.99 6.14 4.60
N SER A 79 6.50 5.94 3.39
CA SER A 79 6.89 7.04 2.51
C SER A 79 5.67 7.66 1.82
N SER A 80 5.42 8.94 2.12
CA SER A 80 4.51 9.79 1.37
C SER A 80 5.27 11.01 0.85
N GLN A 81 5.98 10.90 -0.27
CA GLN A 81 6.70 12.02 -0.93
C GLN A 81 7.73 12.73 -0.02
N VAL A 82 8.67 11.97 0.53
CA VAL A 82 9.74 12.49 1.40
C VAL A 82 10.96 12.85 0.54
N GLY A 83 11.42 14.10 0.61
CA GLY A 83 12.68 14.53 0.00
C GLY A 83 13.93 13.93 0.70
N ALA A 84 15.10 14.05 0.07
CA ALA A 84 16.36 13.49 0.61
C ALA A 84 16.72 14.06 1.99
N ASP A 85 16.63 15.37 2.17
CA ASP A 85 16.97 16.06 3.43
C ASP A 85 15.96 15.70 4.55
N ASP A 86 14.69 15.52 4.20
CA ASP A 86 13.67 15.15 5.16
C ASP A 86 13.76 13.67 5.55
N LEU A 87 14.27 12.80 4.67
CA LEU A 87 14.48 11.39 4.99
C LEU A 87 15.41 11.20 6.19
N LEU A 88 16.53 11.90 6.26
CA LEU A 88 17.45 11.82 7.41
C LEU A 88 16.81 12.30 8.70
N LYS A 89 15.97 13.33 8.64
CA LYS A 89 15.18 13.80 9.80
C LYS A 89 14.17 12.74 10.25
N ILE A 90 13.48 12.12 9.30
CA ILE A 90 12.51 11.06 9.60
C ILE A 90 13.21 9.83 10.18
N ILE A 91 14.36 9.43 9.63
CA ILE A 91 15.18 8.35 10.19
C ILE A 91 15.59 8.70 11.63
N SER A 92 16.09 9.93 11.85
CA SER A 92 16.46 10.39 13.19
C SER A 92 15.26 10.33 14.15
N ALA A 93 14.10 10.86 13.75
CA ALA A 93 12.88 10.81 14.53
C ALA A 93 12.42 9.38 14.84
N THR A 94 12.51 8.49 13.86
CA THR A 94 12.12 7.08 14.00
C THR A 94 12.94 6.37 15.08
N PHE A 95 14.21 6.73 15.23
CA PHE A 95 15.08 6.18 16.27
C PHE A 95 15.18 7.05 17.54
N GLY A 96 14.33 8.08 17.67
CA GLY A 96 14.30 8.95 18.85
C GLY A 96 15.49 9.88 18.96
N LEU A 97 16.16 10.21 17.85
CA LEU A 97 17.29 11.13 17.80
C LEU A 97 16.79 12.56 17.56
N SER A 98 17.48 13.53 18.15
CA SER A 98 17.22 14.95 17.92
C SER A 98 17.57 15.34 16.47
N TYR A 99 16.71 16.10 15.80
CA TYR A 99 16.86 16.44 14.38
C TYR A 99 16.45 17.88 14.02
N GLU A 100 15.78 18.58 14.94
CA GLU A 100 15.28 19.94 14.69
C GLU A 100 16.43 20.95 14.59
N GLY A 101 16.45 21.73 13.50
CA GLY A 101 17.46 22.76 13.28
C GLY A 101 18.85 22.25 12.92
N GLU A 102 19.03 20.94 12.76
CA GLU A 102 20.32 20.33 12.48
C GLU A 102 20.60 20.25 10.97
N ASP A 103 21.86 20.44 10.62
CA ASP A 103 22.33 20.24 9.25
C ASP A 103 22.53 18.75 8.92
N LYS A 104 22.64 18.44 7.63
CA LYS A 104 22.80 17.08 7.12
C LYS A 104 24.01 16.36 7.72
N SER A 105 25.14 17.04 7.89
CA SER A 105 26.38 16.42 8.38
C SER A 105 26.26 16.03 9.85
N THR A 106 25.61 16.86 10.63
CA THR A 106 25.30 16.59 12.04
C THR A 106 24.33 15.41 12.19
N LEU A 107 23.28 15.35 11.36
CA LEU A 107 22.34 14.23 11.36
C LEU A 107 23.04 12.91 11.01
N LEU A 108 23.85 12.88 9.95
CA LEU A 108 24.61 11.69 9.55
C LEU A 108 25.53 11.20 10.67
N THR A 109 26.29 12.11 11.30
CA THR A 109 27.19 11.76 12.42
C THR A 109 26.41 11.20 13.62
N ARG A 110 25.22 11.74 13.90
CA ARG A 110 24.37 11.30 15.01
C ARG A 110 23.78 9.92 14.73
N ILE A 111 23.30 9.70 13.51
CA ILE A 111 22.77 8.41 13.04
C ILE A 111 23.87 7.35 13.11
N GLU A 112 25.07 7.65 12.61
CA GLU A 112 26.21 6.72 12.64
C GLU A 112 26.57 6.33 14.08
N ARG A 113 26.69 7.29 15.00
CA ARG A 113 26.95 7.01 16.42
C ARG A 113 25.86 6.13 17.04
N TYR A 114 24.61 6.39 16.70
CA TYR A 114 23.50 5.57 17.18
C TYR A 114 23.63 4.13 16.69
N PHE A 115 23.94 3.90 15.40
CA PHE A 115 24.13 2.56 14.85
C PHE A 115 25.33 1.84 15.48
N ILE A 116 26.42 2.56 15.72
CA ILE A 116 27.59 2.03 16.46
C ILE A 116 27.18 1.59 17.86
N ASN A 117 26.46 2.41 18.60
CA ASN A 117 26.00 2.08 19.95
C ASN A 117 25.09 0.84 19.95
N GLN A 118 24.15 0.74 19.00
CA GLN A 118 23.31 -0.45 18.83
C GLN A 118 24.16 -1.71 18.57
N SER A 119 25.19 -1.58 17.73
CA SER A 119 26.11 -2.71 17.45
C SER A 119 26.92 -3.10 18.67
N MET A 120 27.37 -2.16 19.51
CA MET A 120 28.05 -2.44 20.77
C MET A 120 27.15 -3.16 21.78
N GLU A 121 25.84 -2.90 21.73
CA GLU A 121 24.83 -3.63 22.52
C GLU A 121 24.50 -5.01 21.93
N GLY A 122 25.14 -5.41 20.83
CA GLY A 122 24.85 -6.67 20.14
C GLY A 122 23.59 -6.65 19.30
N LYS A 123 23.04 -5.46 19.02
CA LYS A 123 21.85 -5.27 18.21
C LYS A 123 22.21 -4.87 16.78
N ARG A 124 21.38 -5.25 15.83
CA ARG A 124 21.44 -4.78 14.43
C ARG A 124 20.33 -3.78 14.18
N VAL A 125 20.55 -2.86 13.25
CA VAL A 125 19.54 -1.86 12.88
C VAL A 125 18.93 -2.24 11.53
N LEU A 126 17.62 -2.43 11.52
CA LEU A 126 16.82 -2.68 10.33
C LEU A 126 15.87 -1.49 10.08
N MET A 127 15.96 -0.91 8.91
CA MET A 127 14.99 0.07 8.42
C MET A 127 14.04 -0.59 7.43
N ILE A 128 12.76 -0.45 7.65
CA ILE A 128 11.72 -0.88 6.70
C ILE A 128 11.07 0.38 6.13
N VAL A 129 11.10 0.52 4.81
CA VAL A 129 10.44 1.61 4.09
C VAL A 129 9.27 1.03 3.32
N ASP A 130 8.05 1.31 3.76
CA ASP A 130 6.83 0.95 3.03
C ASP A 130 6.48 2.05 2.02
N GLU A 131 5.79 1.70 0.94
CA GLU A 131 5.48 2.56 -0.22
C GLU A 131 6.74 3.22 -0.83
N ALA A 132 7.87 2.49 -0.85
CA ALA A 132 9.18 3.00 -1.25
C ALA A 132 9.26 3.48 -2.72
N GLN A 133 8.28 3.17 -3.59
CA GLN A 133 8.20 3.75 -4.94
C GLN A 133 8.02 5.28 -4.91
N ASN A 134 7.52 5.84 -3.80
CA ASN A 134 7.33 7.27 -3.63
C ASN A 134 8.63 8.02 -3.28
N LEU A 135 9.68 7.31 -2.84
CA LEU A 135 10.97 7.93 -2.58
C LEU A 135 11.58 8.47 -3.87
N PRO A 136 12.04 9.73 -3.90
CA PRO A 136 12.85 10.24 -4.99
C PRO A 136 14.22 9.54 -5.03
N LYS A 137 14.92 9.68 -6.16
CA LYS A 137 16.23 9.08 -6.37
C LYS A 137 17.23 9.48 -5.27
N ASP A 138 17.28 10.77 -4.94
CA ASP A 138 18.23 11.30 -3.96
C ASP A 138 17.98 10.70 -2.56
N ALA A 139 16.73 10.43 -2.20
CA ALA A 139 16.41 9.75 -0.94
C ALA A 139 16.86 8.28 -0.94
N LEU A 140 16.73 7.57 -2.08
CA LEU A 140 17.28 6.22 -2.22
C LEU A 140 18.81 6.20 -2.13
N GLU A 141 19.48 7.24 -2.67
CA GLU A 141 20.93 7.40 -2.53
C GLU A 141 21.35 7.67 -1.08
N GLU A 142 20.56 8.42 -0.29
CA GLU A 142 20.84 8.58 1.15
C GLU A 142 20.78 7.23 1.89
N LEU A 143 19.78 6.40 1.60
CA LEU A 143 19.73 5.05 2.18
C LEU A 143 20.94 4.21 1.78
N ARG A 144 21.39 4.34 0.52
CA ARG A 144 22.60 3.67 0.05
C ARG A 144 23.84 4.15 0.80
N MET A 145 23.96 5.48 1.04
CA MET A 145 25.05 6.04 1.82
C MET A 145 25.06 5.54 3.27
N LEU A 146 23.89 5.48 3.92
CA LEU A 146 23.76 4.93 5.28
C LEU A 146 24.16 3.44 5.32
N SER A 147 23.90 2.67 4.25
CA SER A 147 24.29 1.27 4.16
C SER A 147 25.81 1.05 4.08
N ASN A 148 26.63 2.12 3.95
CA ASN A 148 28.09 2.05 4.00
C ASN A 148 28.63 2.09 5.45
N PHE A 149 27.80 2.41 6.42
CA PHE A 149 28.26 2.46 7.81
C PHE A 149 28.62 1.05 8.30
N GLU A 150 29.87 0.88 8.68
CA GLU A 150 30.45 -0.38 9.08
C GLU A 150 31.25 -0.24 10.37
N MET A 151 31.29 -1.32 11.15
CA MET A 151 32.16 -1.45 12.30
C MET A 151 32.79 -2.85 12.31
N ALA A 152 34.11 -2.91 12.36
CA ALA A 152 34.86 -4.18 12.31
C ALA A 152 34.51 -5.08 11.11
N GLY A 153 34.27 -4.49 9.93
CA GLY A 153 33.93 -5.20 8.69
C GLY A 153 32.50 -5.75 8.67
N LYS A 154 31.60 -5.26 9.55
CA LYS A 154 30.17 -5.62 9.56
C LYS A 154 29.35 -4.37 9.32
N SER A 155 28.36 -4.50 8.43
CA SER A 155 27.38 -3.43 8.19
C SER A 155 26.57 -3.18 9.45
N LEU A 156 26.34 -1.90 9.75
CA LEU A 156 25.57 -1.46 10.91
C LEU A 156 24.08 -1.28 10.60
N PHE A 157 23.73 -1.23 9.32
CA PHE A 157 22.41 -0.81 8.87
C PHE A 157 21.96 -1.64 7.67
N GLN A 158 20.76 -2.16 7.75
CA GLN A 158 20.12 -2.90 6.67
C GLN A 158 18.78 -2.26 6.32
N THR A 159 18.38 -2.28 5.05
CA THR A 159 17.15 -1.65 4.59
C THR A 159 16.27 -2.62 3.83
N PHE A 160 14.98 -2.65 4.18
CA PHE A 160 13.95 -3.33 3.42
C PHE A 160 13.11 -2.28 2.68
N LEU A 161 13.08 -2.36 1.36
CA LEU A 161 12.27 -1.52 0.48
C LEU A 161 11.03 -2.30 0.05
N ILE A 162 9.89 -1.86 0.54
CA ILE A 162 8.60 -2.47 0.23
C ILE A 162 7.82 -1.49 -0.64
N GLY A 163 7.33 -1.94 -1.79
CA GLY A 163 6.64 -1.01 -2.68
C GLY A 163 5.83 -1.66 -3.78
N GLN A 164 5.32 -0.82 -4.66
CA GLN A 164 4.60 -1.26 -5.84
C GLN A 164 5.59 -1.64 -6.96
N GLN A 165 5.05 -2.13 -8.09
CA GLN A 165 5.87 -2.58 -9.21
C GLN A 165 6.79 -1.47 -9.75
N GLN A 166 6.33 -0.20 -9.69
CA GLN A 166 7.12 0.97 -10.09
C GLN A 166 8.44 1.10 -9.31
N LEU A 167 8.51 0.59 -8.06
CA LEU A 167 9.77 0.52 -7.34
C LEU A 167 10.78 -0.35 -8.07
N GLY A 168 10.36 -1.53 -8.54
CA GLY A 168 11.21 -2.42 -9.32
C GLY A 168 11.73 -1.72 -10.59
N GLU A 169 10.82 -1.11 -11.34
CA GLU A 169 11.17 -0.37 -12.56
C GLU A 169 12.19 0.75 -12.28
N LYS A 170 11.96 1.54 -11.21
CA LYS A 170 12.88 2.60 -10.78
C LYS A 170 14.27 2.06 -10.44
N LEU A 171 14.37 0.95 -9.73
CA LEU A 171 15.65 0.35 -9.34
C LEU A 171 16.44 -0.23 -10.54
N PHE A 172 15.76 -0.53 -11.65
CA PHE A 172 16.40 -0.99 -12.88
C PHE A 172 16.94 0.13 -13.78
N LEU A 173 16.64 1.39 -13.48
CA LEU A 173 17.21 2.52 -14.22
C LEU A 173 18.74 2.52 -14.11
N PRO A 174 19.48 2.93 -15.18
CA PRO A 174 20.94 2.94 -15.18
C PRO A 174 21.54 3.74 -14.02
N GLU A 175 20.90 4.82 -13.65
CA GLU A 175 21.33 5.72 -12.56
C GLU A 175 21.21 5.11 -11.16
N MET A 176 20.50 3.97 -11.00
CA MET A 176 20.33 3.27 -9.73
C MET A 176 21.25 2.03 -9.63
N GLU A 177 22.23 1.91 -10.52
CA GLU A 177 23.10 0.74 -10.56
C GLU A 177 23.85 0.51 -9.26
N GLN A 178 24.35 1.55 -8.60
CA GLN A 178 25.10 1.44 -7.34
C GLN A 178 24.24 0.88 -6.20
N LEU A 179 22.96 1.29 -6.13
CA LEU A 179 22.01 0.74 -5.17
C LEU A 179 21.66 -0.70 -5.52
N ARG A 180 21.43 -0.97 -6.81
CA ARG A 180 21.09 -2.31 -7.30
C ARG A 180 22.16 -3.36 -6.97
N GLN A 181 23.46 -3.00 -7.05
CA GLN A 181 24.57 -3.87 -6.67
C GLN A 181 24.57 -4.26 -5.19
N ARG A 182 23.83 -3.52 -4.35
CA ARG A 182 23.67 -3.81 -2.91
C ARG A 182 22.37 -4.54 -2.56
N ILE A 183 21.59 -4.92 -3.56
CA ILE A 183 20.36 -5.69 -3.33
C ILE A 183 20.75 -7.17 -3.12
N VAL A 184 20.49 -7.64 -1.91
CA VAL A 184 20.77 -9.03 -1.49
C VAL A 184 19.66 -9.99 -1.90
N ALA A 185 18.41 -9.51 -1.85
CA ALA A 185 17.25 -10.32 -2.20
C ALA A 185 16.15 -9.45 -2.81
N THR A 186 15.47 -10.01 -3.81
CA THR A 186 14.29 -9.38 -4.42
C THR A 186 13.16 -10.42 -4.48
N TYR A 187 11.96 -10.00 -4.12
CA TYR A 187 10.78 -10.83 -4.24
C TYR A 187 9.59 -10.03 -4.77
N GLN A 188 8.87 -10.61 -5.73
CA GLN A 188 7.62 -10.04 -6.23
C GLN A 188 6.43 -10.79 -5.65
N LEU A 189 5.65 -10.12 -4.81
CA LEU A 189 4.44 -10.65 -4.21
C LEU A 189 3.33 -10.74 -5.27
N LYS A 190 3.00 -11.98 -5.64
CA LYS A 190 1.96 -12.26 -6.63
C LYS A 190 0.58 -12.27 -5.98
N PRO A 191 -0.49 -12.00 -6.75
CA PRO A 191 -1.86 -12.28 -6.31
C PRO A 191 -2.07 -13.75 -5.93
N LEU A 192 -3.11 -14.03 -5.17
CA LEU A 192 -3.55 -15.38 -4.82
C LEU A 192 -4.10 -16.09 -6.06
N ASN A 193 -3.85 -17.40 -6.17
CA ASN A 193 -4.53 -18.22 -7.17
C ASN A 193 -5.94 -18.61 -6.71
N GLU A 194 -6.68 -19.37 -7.51
CA GLU A 194 -8.08 -19.77 -7.23
C GLU A 194 -8.19 -20.54 -5.90
N GLU A 195 -7.35 -21.54 -5.69
CA GLU A 195 -7.32 -22.34 -4.47
C GLU A 195 -6.95 -21.49 -3.24
N GLU A 196 -5.93 -20.64 -3.36
CA GLU A 196 -5.53 -19.73 -2.30
C GLU A 196 -6.62 -18.68 -2.01
N THR A 197 -7.36 -18.22 -3.03
CA THR A 197 -8.51 -17.30 -2.87
C THR A 197 -9.62 -17.95 -2.08
N LYS A 198 -10.02 -19.19 -2.42
CA LYS A 198 -10.99 -19.96 -1.65
C LYS A 198 -10.54 -20.13 -0.19
N ASN A 199 -9.31 -20.59 0.00
CA ASN A 199 -8.74 -20.80 1.35
C ASN A 199 -8.64 -19.49 2.14
N TYR A 200 -8.33 -18.38 1.49
CA TYR A 200 -8.30 -17.05 2.10
C TYR A 200 -9.67 -16.62 2.61
N ILE A 201 -10.71 -16.77 1.80
CA ILE A 201 -12.09 -16.41 2.17
C ILE A 201 -12.55 -17.25 3.35
N LEU A 202 -12.38 -18.58 3.27
CA LEU A 202 -12.77 -19.50 4.34
C LEU A 202 -12.02 -19.22 5.64
N PHE A 203 -10.69 -19.00 5.57
CA PHE A 203 -9.88 -18.64 6.74
C PHE A 203 -10.40 -17.38 7.43
N ARG A 204 -10.77 -16.34 6.67
CA ARG A 204 -11.28 -15.10 7.25
C ARG A 204 -12.65 -15.27 7.89
N LEU A 205 -13.53 -16.07 7.27
CA LEU A 205 -14.83 -16.43 7.81
C LEU A 205 -14.68 -17.23 9.12
N GLU A 206 -13.82 -18.25 9.14
CA GLU A 206 -13.52 -19.05 10.33
C GLU A 206 -12.98 -18.19 11.48
N LYS A 207 -12.04 -17.29 11.19
CA LYS A 207 -11.52 -16.32 12.18
C LYS A 207 -12.58 -15.37 12.73
N ALA A 208 -13.63 -15.11 11.95
CA ALA A 208 -14.79 -14.33 12.38
C ALA A 208 -15.84 -15.14 13.13
N GLY A 209 -15.61 -16.44 13.35
CA GLY A 209 -16.55 -17.32 14.06
C GLY A 209 -17.64 -17.92 13.18
N TRP A 210 -17.39 -18.02 11.88
CA TRP A 210 -18.34 -18.60 10.92
C TRP A 210 -18.66 -20.07 11.23
N ASN A 211 -19.94 -20.37 11.26
CA ASN A 211 -20.50 -21.69 11.54
C ASN A 211 -21.27 -22.26 10.34
N GLN A 212 -20.77 -22.03 9.13
CA GLN A 212 -21.39 -22.38 7.83
C GLN A 212 -22.70 -21.62 7.53
N SER A 213 -22.90 -20.48 8.15
CA SER A 213 -23.98 -19.55 7.79
C SER A 213 -23.35 -18.17 7.47
N PRO A 214 -23.53 -17.64 6.23
CA PRO A 214 -24.15 -18.29 5.08
C PRO A 214 -23.31 -19.43 4.51
N GLN A 215 -23.94 -20.35 3.77
CA GLN A 215 -23.24 -21.32 2.93
C GLN A 215 -22.82 -20.65 1.62
N PHE A 216 -21.76 -21.16 0.98
CA PHE A 216 -21.29 -20.68 -0.32
C PHE A 216 -21.33 -21.84 -1.32
N GLU A 217 -21.87 -21.60 -2.51
CA GLU A 217 -21.71 -22.53 -3.63
C GLU A 217 -20.25 -22.57 -4.08
N ASP A 218 -19.77 -23.70 -4.57
CA ASP A 218 -18.35 -23.86 -4.94
C ASP A 218 -17.90 -22.92 -6.08
N ASP A 219 -18.76 -22.65 -7.04
CA ASP A 219 -18.48 -21.79 -8.19
C ASP A 219 -18.30 -20.30 -7.81
N VAL A 220 -18.81 -19.90 -6.64
CA VAL A 220 -18.69 -18.54 -6.10
C VAL A 220 -17.22 -18.13 -5.93
N PHE A 221 -16.38 -19.05 -5.45
CA PHE A 221 -14.96 -18.73 -5.17
C PHE A 221 -14.17 -18.43 -6.45
N ASN A 222 -14.49 -19.13 -7.54
CA ASN A 222 -13.87 -18.89 -8.84
C ASN A 222 -14.26 -17.52 -9.39
N GLU A 223 -15.54 -17.15 -9.28
CA GLU A 223 -16.03 -15.85 -9.73
C GLU A 223 -15.39 -14.70 -8.93
N ILE A 224 -15.30 -14.85 -7.61
CA ILE A 224 -14.62 -13.89 -6.74
C ILE A 224 -13.13 -13.75 -7.13
N CYS A 225 -12.45 -14.87 -7.43
CA CYS A 225 -11.06 -14.86 -7.86
C CYS A 225 -10.90 -14.12 -9.19
N ASN A 226 -11.75 -14.40 -10.16
CA ASN A 226 -11.72 -13.78 -11.49
C ASN A 226 -11.91 -12.26 -11.40
N TYR A 227 -12.95 -11.80 -10.71
CA TYR A 227 -13.22 -10.38 -10.54
C TYR A 227 -12.11 -9.66 -9.76
N SER A 228 -11.69 -10.23 -8.63
CA SER A 228 -10.67 -9.63 -7.77
C SER A 228 -9.25 -9.75 -8.32
N GLN A 229 -9.03 -10.60 -9.33
CA GLN A 229 -7.70 -11.00 -9.82
C GLN A 229 -6.83 -11.59 -8.70
N GLY A 230 -7.41 -12.24 -7.71
CA GLY A 230 -6.72 -12.78 -6.54
C GLY A 230 -6.08 -11.73 -5.62
N ILE A 231 -6.48 -10.47 -5.71
CA ILE A 231 -5.94 -9.40 -4.88
C ILE A 231 -6.72 -9.32 -3.56
N PRO A 232 -6.10 -9.58 -2.38
CA PRO A 232 -6.78 -9.67 -1.09
C PRO A 232 -7.68 -8.48 -0.75
N ARG A 233 -7.24 -7.25 -1.05
CA ARG A 233 -8.05 -6.05 -0.79
C ARG A 233 -9.33 -6.04 -1.63
N ARG A 234 -9.25 -6.46 -2.90
CA ARG A 234 -10.41 -6.57 -3.78
C ARG A 234 -11.34 -7.70 -3.36
N ILE A 235 -10.77 -8.86 -2.93
CA ILE A 235 -11.54 -9.97 -2.37
C ILE A 235 -12.33 -9.49 -1.16
N ASN A 236 -11.68 -8.77 -0.22
CA ASN A 236 -12.34 -8.24 0.96
C ASN A 236 -13.50 -7.30 0.60
N THR A 237 -13.27 -6.34 -0.29
CA THR A 237 -14.31 -5.39 -0.71
C THR A 237 -15.51 -6.11 -1.34
N LEU A 238 -15.27 -7.08 -2.22
CA LEU A 238 -16.34 -7.84 -2.84
C LEU A 238 -17.09 -8.71 -1.82
N CYS A 239 -16.36 -9.48 -0.99
CA CYS A 239 -16.98 -10.37 -0.01
C CYS A 239 -17.77 -9.60 1.07
N ASP A 240 -17.30 -8.42 1.51
CA ASP A 240 -18.06 -7.58 2.44
C ASP A 240 -19.40 -7.14 1.85
N ARG A 241 -19.40 -6.72 0.55
CA ARG A 241 -20.63 -6.35 -0.18
C ARG A 241 -21.53 -7.56 -0.43
N VAL A 242 -20.97 -8.71 -0.75
CA VAL A 242 -21.74 -9.95 -0.93
C VAL A 242 -22.45 -10.37 0.36
N LEU A 243 -21.77 -10.29 1.50
CA LEU A 243 -22.40 -10.57 2.79
C LEU A 243 -23.47 -9.54 3.16
N LEU A 244 -23.25 -8.28 2.83
CA LEU A 244 -24.26 -7.23 3.03
C LEU A 244 -25.47 -7.45 2.13
N PHE A 245 -25.28 -7.75 0.85
CA PHE A 245 -26.34 -8.09 -0.09
C PHE A 245 -27.15 -9.30 0.39
N GLY A 246 -26.44 -10.38 0.79
CA GLY A 246 -27.10 -11.57 1.31
C GLY A 246 -27.88 -11.32 2.60
N TYR A 247 -27.47 -10.40 3.44
CA TYR A 247 -28.24 -9.95 4.61
C TYR A 247 -29.51 -9.19 4.21
N LEU A 248 -29.42 -8.29 3.23
CA LEU A 248 -30.57 -7.50 2.77
C LEU A 248 -31.66 -8.38 2.10
N ASP A 249 -31.23 -9.40 1.37
CA ASP A 249 -32.10 -10.36 0.69
C ASP A 249 -32.40 -11.63 1.54
N GLU A 250 -32.00 -11.62 2.83
CA GLU A 250 -32.20 -12.72 3.81
C GLU A 250 -31.65 -14.08 3.31
N LEU A 251 -30.58 -14.07 2.51
CA LEU A 251 -30.01 -15.26 1.91
C LEU A 251 -29.24 -16.10 2.94
N LYS A 252 -29.53 -17.38 3.02
CA LYS A 252 -28.78 -18.39 3.79
C LYS A 252 -27.69 -19.07 2.98
N ILE A 253 -27.77 -18.98 1.66
CA ILE A 253 -26.83 -19.54 0.72
C ILE A 253 -26.41 -18.43 -0.24
N ILE A 254 -25.12 -18.18 -0.35
CA ILE A 254 -24.55 -17.27 -1.33
C ILE A 254 -24.35 -18.05 -2.63
N THR A 255 -25.13 -17.69 -3.63
CA THR A 255 -25.13 -18.32 -4.96
C THR A 255 -24.24 -17.54 -5.93
N LEU A 256 -23.85 -18.18 -7.03
CA LEU A 256 -23.12 -17.51 -8.11
C LEU A 256 -23.88 -16.29 -8.63
N SER A 257 -25.21 -16.38 -8.81
CA SER A 257 -26.05 -15.28 -9.29
C SER A 257 -26.06 -14.08 -8.34
N ALA A 258 -26.01 -14.31 -7.01
CA ALA A 258 -25.92 -13.24 -6.03
C ALA A 258 -24.57 -12.49 -6.13
N VAL A 259 -23.47 -13.22 -6.32
CA VAL A 259 -22.14 -12.60 -6.50
C VAL A 259 -22.07 -11.80 -7.79
N GLN A 260 -22.59 -12.33 -8.90
CA GLN A 260 -22.62 -11.63 -10.19
C GLN A 260 -23.43 -10.34 -10.14
N LYS A 261 -24.56 -10.35 -9.43
CA LYS A 261 -25.36 -9.15 -9.22
C LYS A 261 -24.58 -8.07 -8.47
N VAL A 262 -23.91 -8.44 -7.37
CA VAL A 262 -23.07 -7.49 -6.61
C VAL A 262 -21.90 -6.97 -7.46
N ILE A 263 -21.30 -7.81 -8.31
CA ILE A 263 -20.25 -7.37 -9.24
C ILE A 263 -20.79 -6.33 -10.22
N THR A 264 -21.96 -6.59 -10.81
CA THR A 264 -22.60 -5.64 -11.72
C THR A 264 -22.89 -4.31 -11.03
N ASP A 265 -23.44 -4.32 -9.82
CA ASP A 265 -23.71 -3.11 -9.04
C ASP A 265 -22.41 -2.30 -8.78
N ILE A 266 -21.28 -2.96 -8.46
CA ILE A 266 -19.97 -2.31 -8.28
C ILE A 266 -19.45 -1.70 -9.58
N GLU A 267 -19.62 -2.38 -10.71
CA GLU A 267 -19.20 -1.91 -12.02
C GLU A 267 -20.04 -0.71 -12.49
N GLU A 268 -21.33 -0.73 -12.25
CA GLU A 268 -22.24 0.39 -12.53
C GLU A 268 -21.88 1.61 -11.67
N GLU A 269 -21.64 1.44 -10.35
CA GLU A 269 -21.18 2.53 -9.49
C GLU A 269 -19.86 3.14 -10.01
N SER A 270 -18.94 2.30 -10.48
CA SER A 270 -17.64 2.73 -11.01
C SER A 270 -17.78 3.47 -12.34
N SER A 271 -18.72 3.06 -13.20
CA SER A 271 -18.97 3.71 -14.48
C SER A 271 -19.61 5.09 -14.31
N LEU A 272 -20.53 5.26 -13.36
CA LEU A 272 -21.13 6.55 -13.03
C LEU A 272 -20.08 7.58 -12.60
N VAL A 273 -19.08 7.14 -11.84
CA VAL A 273 -17.96 8.01 -11.43
C VAL A 273 -17.07 8.37 -12.61
N THR A 274 -16.83 7.44 -13.56
CA THR A 274 -16.02 7.71 -14.77
C THR A 274 -16.76 8.58 -15.78
N ASP A 275 -18.06 8.44 -15.93
CA ASP A 275 -18.85 9.26 -16.84
C ASP A 275 -18.93 10.72 -16.37
N GLU A 276 -19.06 10.97 -15.05
CA GLU A 276 -18.93 12.32 -14.50
C GLU A 276 -17.55 12.95 -14.74
N PHE A 277 -16.49 12.16 -14.83
CA PHE A 277 -15.15 12.65 -15.18
C PHE A 277 -14.92 12.78 -16.69
N HIS A 278 -15.59 11.97 -17.53
CA HIS A 278 -15.46 12.08 -18.99
C HIS A 278 -16.16 13.31 -19.57
N ASP A 279 -17.26 13.76 -18.97
CA ASP A 279 -17.91 15.02 -19.36
C ASP A 279 -17.09 16.28 -19.02
N VAL A 280 -16.02 16.13 -18.24
CA VAL A 280 -15.15 17.25 -17.83
C VAL A 280 -13.88 17.36 -18.70
N LEU A 281 -13.49 16.30 -19.40
CA LEU A 281 -12.35 16.34 -20.32
C LEU A 281 -12.84 16.37 -21.77
N PRO A 282 -12.49 17.40 -22.58
CA PRO A 282 -12.80 17.37 -24.01
C PRO A 282 -12.09 16.17 -24.66
N ALA A 283 -12.88 15.26 -25.22
CA ALA A 283 -12.45 14.00 -25.82
C ALA A 283 -11.65 14.16 -27.14
N THR A 284 -11.19 15.34 -27.46
CA THR A 284 -10.34 15.59 -28.63
C THR A 284 -9.00 16.14 -28.18
N PRO A 285 -7.87 15.46 -28.50
CA PRO A 285 -6.58 16.11 -28.46
C PRO A 285 -6.68 17.28 -29.43
N ILE A 286 -6.51 18.51 -28.94
CA ILE A 286 -6.36 19.67 -29.82
C ILE A 286 -5.03 19.45 -30.52
N LEU A 287 -5.09 18.86 -31.72
CA LEU A 287 -3.98 18.84 -32.65
C LEU A 287 -3.74 20.30 -33.05
N ILE A 288 -2.76 20.92 -32.42
CA ILE A 288 -2.26 22.22 -32.89
C ILE A 288 -1.55 21.92 -34.20
N ASP A 289 -2.19 22.27 -35.32
CA ASP A 289 -1.60 22.15 -36.64
C ASP A 289 -0.29 22.92 -36.66
N ALA A 290 0.78 22.27 -37.10
CA ALA A 290 2.12 22.87 -37.13
C ALA A 290 2.18 24.06 -38.10
N ASP A 291 1.20 24.17 -39.02
CA ASP A 291 1.07 25.25 -40.02
C ASP A 291 0.15 26.40 -39.59
N SER A 292 -0.45 26.36 -38.41
CA SER A 292 -1.30 27.45 -37.92
C SER A 292 -0.47 28.70 -37.55
N SER A 293 -1.05 29.90 -37.79
CA SER A 293 -0.39 31.16 -37.43
C SER A 293 -0.13 31.27 -35.93
N PHE A 294 0.90 32.04 -35.56
CA PHE A 294 1.27 32.20 -34.12
C PHE A 294 0.12 32.74 -33.26
N GLU A 295 -0.74 33.61 -33.84
CA GLU A 295 -1.92 34.17 -33.21
C GLU A 295 -3.01 33.13 -32.97
N GLU A 296 -3.26 32.21 -33.90
CA GLU A 296 -4.23 31.12 -33.73
C GLU A 296 -3.78 30.12 -32.64
N ARG A 297 -2.49 29.90 -32.52
CA ARG A 297 -1.90 29.07 -31.45
C ARG A 297 -2.07 29.68 -30.08
N ILE A 298 -1.89 31.02 -29.96
CA ILE A 298 -2.12 31.75 -28.70
C ILE A 298 -3.60 31.66 -28.29
N VAL A 299 -4.54 31.91 -29.18
CA VAL A 299 -5.97 31.83 -28.90
C VAL A 299 -6.38 30.42 -28.48
N SER A 300 -5.81 29.38 -29.09
CA SER A 300 -6.05 27.99 -28.72
C SER A 300 -5.51 27.66 -27.35
N LEU A 301 -4.33 28.15 -26.99
CA LEU A 301 -3.72 27.99 -25.67
C LEU A 301 -4.49 28.74 -24.58
N GLU A 302 -4.95 29.96 -24.84
CA GLU A 302 -5.77 30.74 -23.91
C GLU A 302 -7.10 30.03 -23.61
N LYS A 303 -7.74 29.46 -24.62
CA LYS A 303 -8.96 28.66 -24.46
C LYS A 303 -8.71 27.41 -23.64
N LEU A 304 -7.58 26.74 -23.83
CA LEU A 304 -7.17 25.55 -23.08
C LEU A 304 -6.89 25.89 -21.61
N VAL A 305 -6.19 26.99 -21.34
CA VAL A 305 -5.94 27.49 -19.99
C VAL A 305 -7.25 27.86 -19.29
N GLY A 306 -8.19 28.52 -20.00
CA GLY A 306 -9.51 28.84 -19.47
C GLY A 306 -10.31 27.61 -19.08
N ASN A 307 -10.30 26.57 -19.90
CA ASN A 307 -10.97 25.31 -19.61
C ASN A 307 -10.32 24.59 -18.41
N LEU A 308 -9.00 24.55 -18.32
CA LEU A 308 -8.26 23.98 -17.18
C LEU A 308 -8.58 24.72 -15.87
N GLN A 309 -8.66 26.05 -15.90
CA GLN A 309 -9.04 26.84 -14.73
C GLN A 309 -10.47 26.58 -14.28
N GLN A 310 -11.42 26.42 -15.20
CA GLN A 310 -12.80 26.05 -14.86
C GLN A 310 -12.87 24.67 -14.21
N THR A 311 -12.14 23.69 -14.75
CA THR A 311 -12.06 22.32 -14.22
C THR A 311 -11.49 22.33 -12.80
N LEU A 312 -10.37 23.02 -12.60
CA LEU A 312 -9.74 23.15 -11.28
C LEU A 312 -10.68 23.82 -10.24
N ASN A 313 -11.47 24.80 -10.64
CA ASN A 313 -12.44 25.46 -9.76
C ASN A 313 -13.61 24.53 -9.40
N LYS A 314 -14.07 23.69 -10.33
CA LYS A 314 -15.08 22.66 -10.06
C LYS A 314 -14.56 21.61 -9.07
N GLU A 315 -13.35 21.11 -9.28
CA GLU A 315 -12.72 20.15 -8.35
C GLU A 315 -12.55 20.74 -6.94
N ARG A 316 -12.11 22.00 -6.83
CA ARG A 316 -12.02 22.70 -5.54
C ARG A 316 -13.38 22.85 -4.86
N ALA A 317 -14.45 23.11 -5.61
CA ALA A 317 -15.79 23.20 -5.07
C ALA A 317 -16.31 21.84 -4.57
N LEU A 318 -16.05 20.76 -5.30
CA LEU A 318 -16.39 19.38 -4.90
C LEU A 318 -15.61 18.95 -3.65
N LEU A 319 -14.31 19.21 -3.59
CA LEU A 319 -13.49 18.95 -2.41
C LEU A 319 -14.00 19.70 -1.17
N ARG A 320 -14.35 20.98 -1.32
CA ARG A 320 -14.95 21.76 -0.22
C ARG A 320 -16.28 21.16 0.24
N LYS A 321 -17.12 20.72 -0.68
CA LYS A 321 -18.40 20.08 -0.36
C LYS A 321 -18.21 18.75 0.34
N ALA A 322 -17.22 17.93 -0.09
CA ALA A 322 -16.88 16.67 0.54
C ALA A 322 -16.34 16.86 1.97
N ILE A 323 -15.47 17.87 2.19
CA ILE A 323 -14.96 18.21 3.52
C ILE A 323 -16.09 18.71 4.43
N LEU A 324 -17.01 19.53 3.94
CA LEU A 324 -18.17 20.01 4.72
C LEU A 324 -19.09 18.85 5.11
N LEU A 325 -19.37 17.91 4.21
CA LEU A 325 -20.14 16.70 4.51
C LEU A 325 -19.48 15.81 5.56
N GLN A 326 -18.14 15.75 5.55
CA GLN A 326 -17.39 14.99 6.53
C GLN A 326 -17.40 15.66 7.92
N LEU A 327 -17.33 16.99 7.97
CA LEU A 327 -17.45 17.77 9.21
C LEU A 327 -18.87 17.70 9.79
N ASP A 328 -19.91 17.78 8.97
CA ASP A 328 -21.30 17.61 9.43
C ASP A 328 -21.56 16.20 10.00
N MET A 329 -20.89 15.17 9.48
CA MET A 329 -20.98 13.81 10.02
C MET A 329 -20.25 13.68 11.36
N ASP A 330 -19.13 14.36 11.56
CA ASP A 330 -18.37 14.33 12.82
C ASP A 330 -19.12 15.11 13.92
N ASP A 331 -19.84 16.17 13.62
CA ASP A 331 -20.67 16.93 14.58
C ASP A 331 -21.88 16.11 15.05
N VAL A 332 -22.50 15.31 14.17
CA VAL A 332 -23.62 14.41 14.53
C VAL A 332 -23.18 13.27 15.44
N TYR A 333 -21.90 12.84 15.38
CA TYR A 333 -21.36 11.82 16.29
C TYR A 333 -20.97 12.38 17.67
N ASN A 334 -20.67 13.68 17.77
CA ASN A 334 -20.28 14.32 19.03
C ASN A 334 -21.48 14.81 19.87
N GLU A 335 -22.66 15.02 19.29
CA GLU A 335 -23.88 15.38 20.02
C GLU A 335 -24.62 14.17 20.65
N ASN A 336 -24.21 12.93 20.34
CA ASN A 336 -24.80 11.69 20.87
C ASN A 336 -23.86 10.90 21.78
N SER A 337 -22.83 11.54 22.37
CA SER A 337 -21.90 10.91 23.34
C SER A 337 -22.08 11.49 24.73
#